data_e967fd520f4fa3d53fa4842dff136177
#
_entry.id   e967fd520f4fa3d53fa4842dff136177
#
_cell.length_a   1.000
_cell.length_b   1.000
_cell.length_c   1.000
_cell.angle_alpha   90.00
_cell.angle_beta   90.00
_cell.angle_gamma   90.00
#
_symmetry.space_group_name_H-M   'P 1'
#
loop_
_entity.id
_entity.type
_entity.pdbx_description
1 polymer ?
#
loop_
_entity_poly.entity_id
_entity_poly.type
_entity_poly.pdbx_seq_one_letter_code
_entity_poly.pdbx_strand_id
1 'polypeptide(L)'
;VERLGAYRVTWSTGLHFKMPFIERVARKVNLKEQVVDFPPQPVITKDNVTMSIDTVIFFQITDPKLFAYGVESPIMAIENLTATTLRNIIGEMELDETLTSREVINAKMSSALDIATDPWGIKVNRVELKNIMPPAAIQEAMEKQMKAERERRESILIAEGEKKSTILVAEGKKESAILDAEAEKTAAILRAEAEKEKMIKEAEGQAEAILKVQQANADGIRFLKEAGADESVLTLKSLEALGTLANGNATKIVVPSDLQGLAGLATSLKEIIKE
;
A
#
# COMPACT_ATOMS: atom_id res chain seq x y z
N VAL A 1 43.25 52.55 6.70
CA VAL A 1 44.08 53.54 7.42
C VAL A 1 44.22 54.82 6.59
N GLU A 2 43.98 55.92 7.22
CA GLU A 2 44.14 57.28 6.66
C GLU A 2 45.44 57.92 7.15
N ARG A 3 46.01 58.70 6.28
CA ARG A 3 47.13 59.58 6.61
C ARG A 3 46.79 61.04 6.29
N LEU A 4 46.73 61.87 7.30
CA LEU A 4 46.36 63.30 7.15
C LEU A 4 45.00 63.48 6.40
N GLY A 5 44.00 62.55 6.62
CA GLY A 5 42.72 62.61 5.97
C GLY A 5 42.63 61.96 4.59
N ALA A 6 43.74 61.45 4.02
CA ALA A 6 43.72 60.75 2.76
C ALA A 6 43.86 59.26 2.97
N TYR A 7 43.14 58.43 2.16
CA TYR A 7 43.32 56.97 2.16
C TYR A 7 44.77 56.61 1.84
N ARG A 8 45.35 55.73 2.66
CA ARG A 8 46.73 55.21 2.45
C ARG A 8 46.74 53.73 2.08
N VAL A 9 46.19 52.89 2.96
CA VAL A 9 46.29 51.45 2.80
C VAL A 9 45.20 50.74 3.59
N THR A 10 44.74 49.60 3.07
CA THR A 10 43.90 48.64 3.82
C THR A 10 44.82 47.59 4.45
N TRP A 11 44.79 47.47 5.76
CA TRP A 11 45.53 46.44 6.47
C TRP A 11 44.76 45.11 6.46
N SER A 12 45.44 44.06 6.09
CA SER A 12 44.98 42.68 6.26
C SER A 12 45.15 42.20 7.71
N THR A 13 44.77 40.98 8.00
CA THR A 13 44.99 40.36 9.32
C THR A 13 46.48 40.26 9.63
N GLY A 14 46.90 40.73 10.81
CA GLY A 14 48.29 40.67 11.24
C GLY A 14 48.67 41.84 12.13
N LEU A 15 49.99 41.89 12.49
CA LEU A 15 50.56 42.97 13.25
C LEU A 15 50.95 44.12 12.30
N HIS A 16 50.43 45.30 12.57
CA HIS A 16 50.70 46.49 11.80
C HIS A 16 51.10 47.64 12.71
N PHE A 17 52.03 48.42 12.27
CA PHE A 17 52.51 49.63 12.97
C PHE A 17 51.97 50.88 12.27
N LYS A 18 51.42 51.79 13.06
CA LYS A 18 50.96 53.10 12.60
C LYS A 18 51.88 54.21 13.17
N MET A 19 52.06 55.28 12.43
CA MET A 19 52.70 56.50 12.94
C MET A 19 51.73 57.29 13.81
N PRO A 20 51.93 57.40 15.12
CA PRO A 20 51.13 58.23 15.96
C PRO A 20 51.03 59.66 15.42
N PHE A 21 49.95 60.36 15.58
CA PHE A 21 49.69 61.74 15.13
C PHE A 21 49.43 61.95 13.61
N ILE A 22 50.03 61.08 12.74
CA ILE A 22 49.93 61.27 11.28
C ILE A 22 48.95 60.28 10.69
N GLU A 23 48.86 59.08 11.24
CA GLU A 23 48.03 57.98 10.73
C GLU A 23 46.90 57.62 11.69
N ARG A 24 45.70 57.46 11.13
CA ARG A 24 44.48 57.16 11.85
C ARG A 24 43.83 55.92 11.24
N VAL A 25 43.36 54.98 12.07
CA VAL A 25 42.43 53.92 11.61
C VAL A 25 41.07 54.55 11.42
N ALA A 26 40.64 54.71 10.17
CA ALA A 26 39.36 55.33 9.84
C ALA A 26 38.20 54.42 10.17
N ARG A 27 38.25 53.16 9.76
CA ARG A 27 37.17 52.20 10.00
C ARG A 27 37.74 50.80 10.18
N LYS A 28 37.13 50.01 11.06
CA LYS A 28 37.33 48.55 11.18
C LYS A 28 36.16 47.84 10.53
N VAL A 29 36.48 47.03 9.55
CA VAL A 29 35.46 46.33 8.75
C VAL A 29 35.56 44.84 9.03
N ASN A 30 34.45 44.19 9.29
CA ASN A 30 34.36 42.76 9.44
C ASN A 30 34.08 42.12 8.07
N LEU A 31 34.94 41.24 7.61
CA LEU A 31 34.83 40.57 6.31
C LEU A 31 33.98 39.29 6.36
N LYS A 32 33.52 38.92 7.54
CA LYS A 32 32.60 37.79 7.65
C LYS A 32 31.21 38.19 7.14
N GLU A 33 30.44 37.21 6.73
CA GLU A 33 29.04 37.41 6.39
C GLU A 33 28.29 38.06 7.57
N GLN A 34 27.55 39.10 7.25
CA GLN A 34 26.74 39.84 8.20
C GLN A 34 25.29 39.71 7.83
N VAL A 35 24.42 39.73 8.86
CA VAL A 35 22.96 39.64 8.72
C VAL A 35 22.37 40.94 9.26
N VAL A 36 21.52 41.55 8.46
CA VAL A 36 20.76 42.72 8.88
C VAL A 36 19.27 42.45 8.67
N ASP A 37 18.50 42.66 9.74
CA ASP A 37 17.04 42.57 9.76
C ASP A 37 16.48 43.99 9.58
N PHE A 38 15.70 44.22 8.53
CA PHE A 38 15.08 45.50 8.26
C PHE A 38 13.64 45.49 8.73
N PRO A 39 13.15 46.67 9.23
CA PRO A 39 11.79 46.81 9.70
C PRO A 39 10.77 46.55 8.58
N PRO A 40 9.50 46.24 8.94
CA PRO A 40 8.43 46.00 7.98
C PRO A 40 8.25 47.21 7.03
N GLN A 41 8.30 46.95 5.73
CA GLN A 41 8.12 47.93 4.69
C GLN A 41 6.70 47.84 4.12
N PRO A 42 5.94 48.94 4.07
CA PRO A 42 4.64 48.96 3.42
C PRO A 42 4.80 48.90 1.90
N VAL A 43 4.15 47.94 1.27
CA VAL A 43 4.11 47.76 -0.17
C VAL A 43 2.67 47.61 -0.66
N ILE A 44 2.45 47.85 -1.94
CA ILE A 44 1.14 47.72 -2.59
C ILE A 44 1.30 46.76 -3.73
N THR A 45 0.46 45.73 -3.78
CA THR A 45 0.42 44.76 -4.86
C THR A 45 -0.29 45.27 -6.10
N LYS A 46 -0.21 44.57 -7.21
CA LYS A 46 -0.87 44.90 -8.48
C LYS A 46 -2.39 44.97 -8.36
N ASP A 47 -2.98 44.14 -7.50
CA ASP A 47 -4.41 44.13 -7.15
C ASP A 47 -4.79 45.13 -6.06
N ASN A 48 -3.91 46.12 -5.82
CA ASN A 48 -4.12 47.26 -4.92
C ASN A 48 -4.33 46.88 -3.44
N VAL A 49 -3.72 45.81 -2.99
CA VAL A 49 -3.68 45.42 -1.56
C VAL A 49 -2.42 45.97 -0.91
N THR A 50 -2.60 46.74 0.18
CA THR A 50 -1.46 47.20 0.99
C THR A 50 -1.06 46.13 1.98
N MET A 51 0.21 45.74 2.00
CA MET A 51 0.76 44.78 2.96
C MET A 51 2.07 45.26 3.55
N SER A 52 2.48 44.68 4.66
CA SER A 52 3.80 44.92 5.28
C SER A 52 4.68 43.70 5.15
N ILE A 53 5.90 43.89 4.68
CA ILE A 53 6.86 42.79 4.45
C ILE A 53 8.17 43.12 5.17
N ASP A 54 8.64 42.17 6.00
CA ASP A 54 9.95 42.23 6.65
C ASP A 54 10.97 41.50 5.78
N THR A 55 12.18 42.03 5.72
CA THR A 55 13.26 41.43 4.96
C THR A 55 14.53 41.28 5.79
N VAL A 56 15.22 40.17 5.57
CA VAL A 56 16.54 39.90 6.15
C VAL A 56 17.54 39.75 5.01
N ILE A 57 18.65 40.44 5.11
CA ILE A 57 19.70 40.46 4.10
C ILE A 57 20.98 39.88 4.67
N PHE A 58 21.54 38.92 3.94
CA PHE A 58 22.83 38.32 4.20
C PHE A 58 23.84 38.92 3.19
N PHE A 59 24.83 39.61 3.69
CA PHE A 59 25.82 40.27 2.83
C PHE A 59 27.21 40.11 3.41
N GLN A 60 28.19 40.28 2.54
CA GLN A 60 29.60 40.23 2.89
C GLN A 60 30.33 41.44 2.26
N ILE A 61 31.26 41.99 3.00
CA ILE A 61 32.08 43.09 2.48
C ILE A 61 33.25 42.47 1.72
N THR A 62 33.34 42.78 0.43
CA THR A 62 34.37 42.29 -0.48
C THR A 62 35.53 43.28 -0.57
N ASP A 63 35.25 44.59 -0.65
CA ASP A 63 36.28 45.65 -0.68
C ASP A 63 36.06 46.63 0.47
N PRO A 64 36.93 46.58 1.51
CA PRO A 64 36.89 47.50 2.65
C PRO A 64 37.05 48.97 2.29
N LYS A 65 37.78 49.28 1.18
CA LYS A 65 37.98 50.64 0.72
C LYS A 65 36.71 51.22 0.13
N LEU A 66 36.07 50.49 -0.78
CA LEU A 66 34.77 50.88 -1.36
C LEU A 66 33.70 50.99 -0.30
N PHE A 67 33.67 50.05 0.67
CA PHE A 67 32.74 50.10 1.79
C PHE A 67 32.91 51.35 2.68
N ALA A 68 34.14 51.81 2.86
CA ALA A 68 34.43 52.95 3.73
C ALA A 68 34.20 54.32 3.05
N TYR A 69 34.43 54.40 1.72
CA TYR A 69 34.43 55.67 0.97
C TYR A 69 33.40 55.74 -0.17
N GLY A 70 32.78 54.61 -0.55
CA GLY A 70 31.81 54.55 -1.64
C GLY A 70 30.45 55.17 -1.29
N VAL A 71 30.06 55.04 -0.05
CA VAL A 71 28.79 55.62 0.47
C VAL A 71 28.95 55.96 1.95
N GLU A 72 28.28 57.01 2.39
CA GLU A 72 28.40 57.49 3.77
C GLU A 72 27.85 56.50 4.81
N SER A 73 26.69 55.95 4.53
CA SER A 73 26.01 55.00 5.41
C SER A 73 25.54 53.75 4.63
N PRO A 74 26.46 52.74 4.43
CA PRO A 74 26.15 51.56 3.61
C PRO A 74 24.90 50.81 4.03
N ILE A 75 24.67 50.68 5.33
CA ILE A 75 23.51 49.91 5.84
C ILE A 75 22.19 50.62 5.52
N MET A 76 22.11 51.97 5.74
CA MET A 76 20.96 52.75 5.36
C MET A 76 20.71 52.80 3.85
N ALA A 77 21.82 52.79 3.06
CA ALA A 77 21.70 52.73 1.62
C ALA A 77 21.11 51.43 1.15
N ILE A 78 21.56 50.29 1.73
CA ILE A 78 20.97 48.93 1.46
C ILE A 78 19.49 48.88 1.90
N GLU A 79 19.14 49.44 3.06
CA GLU A 79 17.76 49.50 3.56
C GLU A 79 16.84 50.21 2.56
N ASN A 80 17.18 51.43 2.16
CA ASN A 80 16.38 52.18 1.21
C ASN A 80 16.31 51.54 -0.18
N LEU A 81 17.42 50.95 -0.63
CA LEU A 81 17.46 50.22 -1.89
C LEU A 81 16.57 48.97 -1.81
N THR A 82 16.61 48.23 -0.70
CA THR A 82 15.78 47.09 -0.45
C THR A 82 14.31 47.48 -0.47
N ALA A 83 13.91 48.51 0.24
CA ALA A 83 12.55 49.01 0.29
C ALA A 83 12.02 49.39 -1.11
N THR A 84 12.83 50.07 -1.92
CA THR A 84 12.44 50.49 -3.28
C THR A 84 12.36 49.30 -4.23
N THR A 85 13.32 48.36 -4.18
CA THR A 85 13.35 47.15 -5.00
C THR A 85 12.19 46.23 -4.66
N LEU A 86 11.92 46.04 -3.36
CA LEU A 86 10.79 45.26 -2.88
C LEU A 86 9.47 45.83 -3.39
N ARG A 87 9.29 47.16 -3.29
CA ARG A 87 8.08 47.84 -3.78
C ARG A 87 7.86 47.64 -5.27
N ASN A 88 8.94 47.70 -6.07
CA ASN A 88 8.86 47.48 -7.50
C ASN A 88 8.45 46.06 -7.83
N ILE A 89 9.11 45.07 -7.22
CA ILE A 89 8.83 43.64 -7.48
C ILE A 89 7.41 43.27 -7.06
N ILE A 90 6.98 43.69 -5.86
CA ILE A 90 5.64 43.37 -5.34
C ILE A 90 4.55 44.14 -6.11
N GLY A 91 4.83 45.34 -6.59
CA GLY A 91 3.90 46.12 -7.42
C GLY A 91 3.55 45.49 -8.77
N GLU A 92 4.35 44.55 -9.24
CA GLU A 92 4.11 43.76 -10.46
C GLU A 92 3.33 42.45 -10.20
N MET A 93 3.22 42.03 -8.93
CA MET A 93 2.65 40.74 -8.52
C MET A 93 1.28 40.91 -7.85
N GLU A 94 0.43 39.90 -7.98
CA GLU A 94 -0.83 39.81 -7.25
C GLU A 94 -0.58 39.30 -5.81
N LEU A 95 -1.57 39.51 -4.92
CA LEU A 95 -1.46 39.09 -3.51
C LEU A 95 -1.15 37.61 -3.37
N ASP A 96 -1.92 36.74 -4.05
CA ASP A 96 -1.76 35.29 -3.98
C ASP A 96 -0.39 34.85 -4.51
N GLU A 97 0.09 35.49 -5.57
CA GLU A 97 1.40 35.23 -6.15
C GLU A 97 2.51 35.66 -5.18
N THR A 98 2.36 36.81 -4.50
CA THR A 98 3.33 37.28 -3.51
C THR A 98 3.45 36.31 -2.32
N LEU A 99 2.36 35.70 -1.88
CA LEU A 99 2.34 34.74 -0.77
C LEU A 99 2.95 33.39 -1.14
N THR A 100 2.80 32.96 -2.38
CA THR A 100 3.22 31.63 -2.85
C THR A 100 4.61 31.59 -3.48
N SER A 101 5.05 32.71 -4.10
CA SER A 101 6.27 32.77 -4.90
C SER A 101 7.47 33.44 -4.20
N ARG A 102 7.63 33.20 -2.90
CA ARG A 102 8.70 33.80 -2.08
C ARG A 102 10.10 33.58 -2.67
N GLU A 103 10.40 32.40 -3.19
CA GLU A 103 11.69 32.07 -3.79
C GLU A 103 12.01 32.94 -5.01
N VAL A 104 11.00 33.23 -5.84
CA VAL A 104 11.16 34.09 -7.03
C VAL A 104 11.44 35.52 -6.60
N ILE A 105 10.75 36.02 -5.58
CA ILE A 105 10.96 37.37 -5.02
C ILE A 105 12.37 37.47 -4.42
N ASN A 106 12.77 36.51 -3.60
CA ASN A 106 14.09 36.44 -2.98
C ASN A 106 15.20 36.46 -4.04
N ALA A 107 15.05 35.68 -5.11
CA ALA A 107 16.03 35.62 -6.21
C ALA A 107 16.11 36.97 -6.98
N LYS A 108 14.96 37.54 -7.34
CA LYS A 108 14.91 38.86 -8.02
C LYS A 108 15.51 39.96 -7.15
N MET A 109 15.18 39.97 -5.84
CA MET A 109 15.74 40.94 -4.91
C MET A 109 17.23 40.77 -4.75
N SER A 110 17.73 39.55 -4.53
CA SER A 110 19.16 39.27 -4.37
C SER A 110 19.94 39.71 -5.59
N SER A 111 19.49 39.42 -6.80
CA SER A 111 20.13 39.84 -8.03
C SER A 111 20.17 41.37 -8.21
N ALA A 112 19.05 42.04 -7.97
CA ALA A 112 18.95 43.49 -8.11
C ALA A 112 19.82 44.23 -7.08
N LEU A 113 19.82 43.73 -5.83
CA LEU A 113 20.62 44.33 -4.76
C LEU A 113 22.11 44.09 -4.97
N ASP A 114 22.54 42.88 -5.39
CA ASP A 114 23.95 42.56 -5.64
C ASP A 114 24.56 43.49 -6.70
N ILE A 115 23.88 43.71 -7.82
CA ILE A 115 24.31 44.64 -8.87
C ILE A 115 24.40 46.05 -8.34
N ALA A 116 23.47 46.50 -7.52
CA ALA A 116 23.43 47.86 -7.04
C ALA A 116 24.44 48.15 -5.89
N THR A 117 24.84 47.12 -5.13
CA THR A 117 25.76 47.23 -3.98
C THR A 117 27.23 46.96 -4.35
N ASP A 118 27.49 46.36 -5.51
CA ASP A 118 28.84 46.07 -6.00
C ASP A 118 29.78 47.35 -6.01
N PRO A 119 29.32 48.53 -6.47
CA PRO A 119 30.12 49.74 -6.39
C PRO A 119 30.51 50.18 -4.97
N TRP A 120 29.83 49.68 -3.96
CA TRP A 120 30.10 49.93 -2.54
C TRP A 120 31.01 48.89 -1.90
N GLY A 121 31.44 47.89 -2.69
CA GLY A 121 32.28 46.80 -2.19
C GLY A 121 31.51 45.85 -1.26
N ILE A 122 30.20 45.71 -1.48
CA ILE A 122 29.32 44.85 -0.73
C ILE A 122 28.74 43.83 -1.68
N LYS A 123 28.83 42.55 -1.32
CA LYS A 123 28.20 41.45 -2.03
C LYS A 123 27.00 40.96 -1.25
N VAL A 124 25.85 40.99 -1.87
CA VAL A 124 24.61 40.41 -1.30
C VAL A 124 24.55 38.94 -1.66
N ASN A 125 24.71 38.07 -0.66
CA ASN A 125 24.70 36.63 -0.86
C ASN A 125 23.26 36.12 -0.98
N ARG A 126 22.35 36.62 -0.10
CA ARG A 126 20.98 36.14 -0.01
C ARG A 126 20.06 37.19 0.61
N VAL A 127 18.85 37.23 0.10
CA VAL A 127 17.75 38.02 0.67
C VAL A 127 16.62 37.08 1.01
N GLU A 128 16.03 37.24 2.17
CA GLU A 128 14.91 36.43 2.65
C GLU A 128 13.75 37.31 3.10
N LEU A 129 12.54 36.97 2.62
CA LEU A 129 11.31 37.55 3.14
C LEU A 129 10.93 36.83 4.43
N LYS A 130 10.90 37.54 5.55
CA LYS A 130 10.61 36.99 6.87
C LYS A 130 9.11 36.82 7.07
N ASN A 131 8.38 37.91 7.12
CA ASN A 131 6.93 37.92 7.29
C ASN A 131 6.29 38.71 6.15
N ILE A 132 5.16 38.23 5.67
CA ILE A 132 4.28 38.93 4.74
C ILE A 132 2.93 39.08 5.45
N MET A 133 2.59 40.31 5.80
CA MET A 133 1.41 40.61 6.61
C MET A 133 0.42 41.41 5.77
N PRO A 134 -0.62 40.76 5.21
CA PRO A 134 -1.73 41.42 4.57
C PRO A 134 -2.62 42.08 5.61
N PRO A 135 -3.54 43.02 5.23
CA PRO A 135 -4.52 43.60 6.13
C PRO A 135 -5.40 42.52 6.77
N ALA A 136 -5.75 42.72 8.04
CA ALA A 136 -6.53 41.76 8.83
C ALA A 136 -7.85 41.35 8.16
N ALA A 137 -8.54 42.27 7.51
CA ALA A 137 -9.79 41.97 6.81
C ALA A 137 -9.60 40.98 5.63
N ILE A 138 -8.49 41.11 4.91
CA ILE A 138 -8.14 40.18 3.81
C ILE A 138 -7.71 38.86 4.36
N GLN A 139 -6.91 38.84 5.42
CA GLN A 139 -6.49 37.63 6.10
C GLN A 139 -7.69 36.79 6.56
N GLU A 140 -8.66 37.44 7.24
CA GLU A 140 -9.90 36.76 7.67
C GLU A 140 -10.72 36.20 6.49
N ALA A 141 -10.80 36.96 5.39
CA ALA A 141 -11.51 36.51 4.19
C ALA A 141 -10.82 35.28 3.55
N MET A 142 -9.50 35.33 3.44
CA MET A 142 -8.69 34.20 2.94
C MET A 142 -8.80 32.98 3.84
N GLU A 143 -8.76 33.14 5.17
CA GLU A 143 -8.93 32.04 6.12
C GLU A 143 -10.31 31.37 5.96
N LYS A 144 -11.38 32.17 5.82
CA LYS A 144 -12.74 31.66 5.57
C LYS A 144 -12.83 30.91 4.23
N GLN A 145 -12.26 31.50 3.18
CA GLN A 145 -12.22 30.85 1.85
C GLN A 145 -11.44 29.54 1.88
N MET A 146 -10.26 29.53 2.48
CA MET A 146 -9.44 28.33 2.62
C MET A 146 -10.12 27.25 3.44
N LYS A 147 -10.82 27.64 4.52
CA LYS A 147 -11.59 26.70 5.33
C LYS A 147 -12.72 26.07 4.50
N ALA A 148 -13.52 26.88 3.81
CA ALA A 148 -14.59 26.37 2.96
C ALA A 148 -14.08 25.44 1.84
N GLU A 149 -12.96 25.80 1.21
CA GLU A 149 -12.35 24.95 0.18
C GLU A 149 -11.82 23.62 0.74
N ARG A 150 -11.23 23.63 1.95
CA ARG A 150 -10.82 22.39 2.64
C ARG A 150 -12.02 21.51 2.99
N GLU A 151 -13.07 22.07 3.55
CA GLU A 151 -14.31 21.36 3.86
C GLU A 151 -14.96 20.77 2.61
N ARG A 152 -14.96 21.51 1.50
CA ARG A 152 -15.43 21.00 0.20
C ARG A 152 -14.59 19.81 -0.30
N ARG A 153 -13.26 19.92 -0.27
CA ARG A 153 -12.36 18.83 -0.67
C ARG A 153 -12.50 17.63 0.24
N GLU A 154 -12.62 17.84 1.53
CA GLU A 154 -12.84 16.76 2.50
C GLU A 154 -14.12 15.99 2.18
N SER A 155 -15.26 16.70 1.97
CA SER A 155 -16.52 16.07 1.59
C SER A 155 -16.43 15.25 0.30
N ILE A 156 -15.72 15.77 -0.72
CA ILE A 156 -15.51 15.05 -1.97
C ILE A 156 -14.69 13.78 -1.73
N LEU A 157 -13.57 13.88 -0.99
CA LEU A 157 -12.70 12.73 -0.70
C LEU A 157 -13.41 11.65 0.11
N ILE A 158 -14.24 12.04 1.08
CA ILE A 158 -15.05 11.10 1.86
C ILE A 158 -16.05 10.38 0.95
N ALA A 159 -16.81 11.12 0.13
CA ALA A 159 -17.77 10.54 -0.79
C ALA A 159 -17.12 9.60 -1.84
N GLU A 160 -15.96 9.98 -2.37
CA GLU A 160 -15.18 9.11 -3.27
C GLU A 160 -14.65 7.87 -2.55
N GLY A 161 -14.20 8.01 -1.31
CA GLY A 161 -13.75 6.92 -0.45
C GLY A 161 -14.88 5.92 -0.17
N GLU A 162 -16.05 6.40 0.21
CA GLU A 162 -17.24 5.58 0.45
C GLU A 162 -17.69 4.85 -0.82
N LYS A 163 -17.71 5.55 -1.96
CA LYS A 163 -18.02 4.96 -3.26
C LYS A 163 -17.05 3.84 -3.61
N LYS A 164 -15.73 4.08 -3.52
CA LYS A 164 -14.71 3.06 -3.78
C LYS A 164 -14.82 1.87 -2.83
N SER A 165 -15.02 2.14 -1.54
CA SER A 165 -15.20 1.10 -0.54
C SER A 165 -16.42 0.21 -0.86
N THR A 166 -17.55 0.81 -1.19
CA THR A 166 -18.78 0.08 -1.54
C THR A 166 -18.60 -0.78 -2.80
N ILE A 167 -17.92 -0.25 -3.83
CA ILE A 167 -17.61 -1.00 -5.05
C ILE A 167 -16.71 -2.20 -4.72
N LEU A 168 -15.60 -1.99 -4.00
CA LEU A 168 -14.67 -3.06 -3.64
C LEU A 168 -15.32 -4.15 -2.80
N VAL A 169 -16.19 -3.77 -1.85
CA VAL A 169 -16.95 -4.73 -1.04
C VAL A 169 -17.94 -5.54 -1.91
N ALA A 170 -18.60 -4.88 -2.85
CA ALA A 170 -19.53 -5.56 -3.77
C ALA A 170 -18.79 -6.51 -4.74
N GLU A 171 -17.64 -6.08 -5.27
CA GLU A 171 -16.78 -6.91 -6.11
C GLU A 171 -16.22 -8.11 -5.33
N GLY A 172 -15.73 -7.91 -4.12
CA GLY A 172 -15.26 -8.99 -3.25
C GLY A 172 -16.36 -10.02 -2.91
N LYS A 173 -17.58 -9.56 -2.62
CA LYS A 173 -18.73 -10.44 -2.42
C LYS A 173 -19.09 -11.24 -3.66
N LYS A 174 -19.05 -10.60 -4.84
CA LYS A 174 -19.30 -11.27 -6.12
C LYS A 174 -18.24 -12.34 -6.39
N GLU A 175 -16.98 -12.02 -6.20
CA GLU A 175 -15.86 -12.95 -6.42
C GLU A 175 -15.91 -14.12 -5.45
N SER A 176 -16.19 -13.86 -4.17
CA SER A 176 -16.40 -14.90 -3.17
C SER A 176 -17.55 -15.85 -3.57
N ALA A 177 -18.71 -15.32 -3.98
CA ALA A 177 -19.83 -16.13 -4.40
C ALA A 177 -19.54 -16.99 -5.65
N ILE A 178 -18.74 -16.47 -6.58
CA ILE A 178 -18.31 -17.24 -7.76
C ILE A 178 -17.38 -18.39 -7.34
N LEU A 179 -16.38 -18.11 -6.50
CA LEU A 179 -15.45 -19.12 -5.99
C LEU A 179 -16.17 -20.20 -5.17
N ASP A 180 -17.13 -19.83 -4.34
CA ASP A 180 -17.96 -20.76 -3.56
C ASP A 180 -18.77 -21.68 -4.49
N ALA A 181 -19.40 -21.13 -5.51
CA ALA A 181 -20.17 -21.90 -6.49
C ALA A 181 -19.27 -22.84 -7.34
N GLU A 182 -18.08 -22.39 -7.72
CA GLU A 182 -17.08 -23.24 -8.42
C GLU A 182 -16.57 -24.35 -7.52
N ALA A 183 -16.29 -24.06 -6.26
CA ALA A 183 -15.86 -25.05 -5.28
C ALA A 183 -16.96 -26.11 -5.03
N GLU A 184 -18.23 -25.70 -4.92
CA GLU A 184 -19.35 -26.63 -4.77
C GLU A 184 -19.54 -27.51 -6.01
N LYS A 185 -19.44 -26.92 -7.21
CA LYS A 185 -19.49 -27.66 -8.48
C LYS A 185 -18.36 -28.69 -8.59
N THR A 186 -17.14 -28.30 -8.29
CA THR A 186 -15.99 -29.22 -8.34
C THR A 186 -16.09 -30.32 -7.30
N ALA A 187 -16.55 -29.98 -6.09
CA ALA A 187 -16.79 -30.98 -5.04
C ALA A 187 -17.90 -31.98 -5.43
N ALA A 188 -18.98 -31.51 -6.08
CA ALA A 188 -20.06 -32.38 -6.56
C ALA A 188 -19.59 -33.33 -7.67
N ILE A 189 -18.78 -32.83 -8.63
CA ILE A 189 -18.19 -33.64 -9.70
C ILE A 189 -17.28 -34.73 -9.09
N LEU A 190 -16.36 -34.34 -8.20
CA LEU A 190 -15.45 -35.30 -7.56
C LEU A 190 -16.19 -36.37 -6.74
N ARG A 191 -17.27 -35.99 -6.04
CA ARG A 191 -18.10 -36.96 -5.31
C ARG A 191 -18.80 -37.95 -6.26
N ALA A 192 -19.36 -37.46 -7.37
CA ALA A 192 -19.99 -38.31 -8.37
C ALA A 192 -19.00 -39.27 -9.06
N GLU A 193 -17.79 -38.78 -9.35
CA GLU A 193 -16.70 -39.61 -9.91
C GLU A 193 -16.24 -40.70 -8.92
N ALA A 194 -16.05 -40.33 -7.65
CA ALA A 194 -15.69 -41.27 -6.60
C ALA A 194 -16.76 -42.35 -6.38
N GLU A 195 -18.05 -41.96 -6.41
CA GLU A 195 -19.15 -42.90 -6.28
C GLU A 195 -19.24 -43.86 -7.48
N LYS A 196 -19.08 -43.32 -8.68
CA LYS A 196 -18.98 -44.16 -9.89
C LYS A 196 -17.81 -45.17 -9.81
N GLU A 197 -16.61 -44.72 -9.43
CA GLU A 197 -15.46 -45.60 -9.31
C GLU A 197 -15.65 -46.64 -8.23
N LYS A 198 -16.27 -46.28 -7.10
CA LYS A 198 -16.67 -47.21 -6.04
C LYS A 198 -17.62 -48.29 -6.55
N MET A 199 -18.69 -47.91 -7.25
CA MET A 199 -19.68 -48.85 -7.80
C MET A 199 -19.01 -49.80 -8.84
N ILE A 200 -18.11 -49.29 -9.69
CA ILE A 200 -17.40 -50.13 -10.63
C ILE A 200 -16.52 -51.15 -9.90
N LYS A 201 -15.72 -50.73 -8.93
CA LYS A 201 -14.88 -51.64 -8.15
C LYS A 201 -15.65 -52.68 -7.32
N GLU A 202 -16.80 -52.26 -6.75
CA GLU A 202 -17.70 -53.17 -6.05
C GLU A 202 -18.27 -54.21 -7.02
N ALA A 203 -18.71 -53.80 -8.21
CA ALA A 203 -19.24 -54.72 -9.23
C ALA A 203 -18.15 -55.66 -9.78
N GLU A 204 -16.97 -55.15 -10.02
CA GLU A 204 -15.80 -55.98 -10.42
C GLU A 204 -15.43 -57.03 -9.34
N GLY A 205 -15.39 -56.58 -8.08
CA GLY A 205 -15.14 -57.45 -6.92
C GLY A 205 -16.19 -58.54 -6.76
N GLN A 206 -17.49 -58.20 -6.96
CA GLN A 206 -18.57 -59.17 -6.93
C GLN A 206 -18.50 -60.14 -8.10
N ALA A 207 -18.20 -59.68 -9.31
CA ALA A 207 -18.06 -60.52 -10.47
C ALA A 207 -16.86 -61.52 -10.29
N GLU A 208 -15.73 -61.03 -9.78
CA GLU A 208 -14.59 -61.91 -9.50
C GLU A 208 -14.86 -62.93 -8.39
N ALA A 209 -15.57 -62.50 -7.34
CA ALA A 209 -16.00 -63.40 -6.27
C ALA A 209 -16.94 -64.50 -6.77
N ILE A 210 -17.95 -64.15 -7.58
CA ILE A 210 -18.86 -65.08 -8.21
C ILE A 210 -18.11 -66.05 -9.12
N LEU A 211 -17.18 -65.54 -9.92
CA LEU A 211 -16.37 -66.34 -10.84
C LEU A 211 -15.48 -67.36 -10.08
N LYS A 212 -14.83 -66.93 -8.99
CA LYS A 212 -14.05 -67.82 -8.10
C LYS A 212 -14.92 -68.88 -7.41
N VAL A 213 -16.14 -68.50 -6.93
CA VAL A 213 -17.07 -69.47 -6.33
C VAL A 213 -17.55 -70.49 -7.37
N GLN A 214 -17.88 -70.03 -8.59
CA GLN A 214 -18.30 -70.97 -9.65
C GLN A 214 -17.16 -71.86 -10.13
N GLN A 215 -15.93 -71.37 -10.20
CA GLN A 215 -14.76 -72.21 -10.49
C GLN A 215 -14.54 -73.26 -9.39
N ALA A 216 -14.58 -72.85 -8.13
CA ALA A 216 -14.44 -73.80 -7.01
C ALA A 216 -15.55 -74.85 -7.00
N ASN A 217 -16.80 -74.42 -7.31
CA ASN A 217 -17.90 -75.43 -7.46
C ASN A 217 -17.72 -76.36 -8.63
N ALA A 218 -17.23 -75.89 -9.80
CA ALA A 218 -16.96 -76.70 -10.97
C ALA A 218 -15.79 -77.70 -10.71
N ASP A 219 -14.72 -77.23 -10.05
CA ASP A 219 -13.62 -78.09 -9.62
C ASP A 219 -14.10 -79.08 -8.59
N GLY A 220 -14.92 -78.74 -7.65
CA GLY A 220 -15.56 -79.65 -6.70
C GLY A 220 -16.40 -80.77 -7.40
N ILE A 221 -17.19 -80.41 -8.41
CA ILE A 221 -17.98 -81.36 -9.21
C ILE A 221 -17.01 -82.28 -10.05
N ARG A 222 -15.92 -81.68 -10.59
CA ARG A 222 -14.91 -82.48 -11.34
C ARG A 222 -14.21 -83.47 -10.46
N PHE A 223 -13.79 -83.12 -9.27
CA PHE A 223 -13.22 -84.06 -8.28
C PHE A 223 -14.20 -85.14 -7.85
N LEU A 224 -15.47 -84.83 -7.66
CA LEU A 224 -16.49 -85.83 -7.37
C LEU A 224 -16.67 -86.78 -8.52
N LYS A 225 -16.60 -86.34 -9.78
CA LYS A 225 -16.69 -87.24 -10.98
C LYS A 225 -15.45 -88.11 -11.15
N GLU A 226 -14.26 -87.56 -10.90
CA GLU A 226 -12.99 -88.39 -10.98
C GLU A 226 -12.85 -89.39 -9.87
N ALA A 227 -13.45 -89.15 -8.68
CA ALA A 227 -13.44 -90.08 -7.56
C ALA A 227 -14.42 -91.25 -7.71
N GLY A 228 -15.12 -91.37 -8.87
CA GLY A 228 -16.04 -92.49 -9.12
C GLY A 228 -17.24 -92.46 -8.17
N ALA A 229 -18.07 -91.35 -8.23
CA ALA A 229 -19.18 -91.20 -7.35
C ALA A 229 -20.21 -92.34 -7.40
N ASP A 230 -20.20 -93.18 -6.37
CA ASP A 230 -21.23 -94.18 -6.12
C ASP A 230 -22.56 -93.59 -5.73
N GLU A 231 -23.66 -94.31 -5.91
CA GLU A 231 -25.04 -93.88 -5.61
C GLU A 231 -25.19 -93.35 -4.17
N SER A 232 -24.36 -93.87 -3.27
CA SER A 232 -24.26 -93.36 -1.86
C SER A 232 -23.71 -91.96 -1.70
N VAL A 233 -22.82 -91.45 -2.56
CA VAL A 233 -22.27 -90.10 -2.53
C VAL A 233 -23.25 -89.10 -3.11
N LEU A 234 -24.03 -89.51 -4.12
CA LEU A 234 -25.11 -88.67 -4.67
C LEU A 234 -26.27 -88.50 -3.66
N THR A 235 -26.61 -89.51 -2.89
CA THR A 235 -27.61 -89.42 -1.82
C THR A 235 -27.13 -88.55 -0.68
N LEU A 236 -25.86 -88.62 -0.30
CA LEU A 236 -25.29 -87.76 0.73
C LEU A 236 -25.29 -86.27 0.29
N LYS A 237 -24.95 -85.98 -0.98
CA LYS A 237 -25.03 -84.65 -1.55
C LYS A 237 -26.44 -84.13 -1.69
N SER A 238 -27.42 -84.91 -1.97
CA SER A 238 -28.81 -84.61 -2.02
C SER A 238 -29.37 -84.18 -0.61
N LEU A 239 -28.92 -84.91 0.44
CA LEU A 239 -29.23 -84.64 1.83
C LEU A 239 -28.57 -83.34 2.30
N GLU A 240 -27.36 -83.01 1.90
CA GLU A 240 -26.63 -81.77 2.18
C GLU A 240 -27.34 -80.58 1.51
N ALA A 241 -27.76 -80.74 0.24
CA ALA A 241 -28.57 -79.73 -0.48
C ALA A 241 -29.93 -79.49 0.19
N LEU A 242 -30.59 -80.54 0.69
CA LEU A 242 -31.85 -80.47 1.46
C LEU A 242 -31.60 -79.77 2.80
N GLY A 243 -30.49 -79.98 3.47
CA GLY A 243 -30.10 -79.31 4.70
C GLY A 243 -29.86 -77.80 4.50
N THR A 244 -29.24 -77.43 3.39
CA THR A 244 -29.05 -75.99 3.03
C THR A 244 -30.37 -75.30 2.67
N LEU A 245 -31.27 -75.98 1.99
CA LEU A 245 -32.65 -75.51 1.72
C LEU A 245 -33.45 -75.35 3.00
N ALA A 246 -33.33 -76.30 3.96
CA ALA A 246 -34.05 -76.26 5.25
C ALA A 246 -33.58 -75.10 6.15
N ASN A 247 -32.33 -74.62 6.02
CA ASN A 247 -31.77 -73.50 6.76
C ASN A 247 -32.00 -72.15 6.04
N GLY A 248 -32.57 -72.14 4.82
CA GLY A 248 -32.92 -70.93 4.10
C GLY A 248 -34.17 -70.27 4.64
N ASN A 249 -34.25 -68.95 4.63
CA ASN A 249 -35.41 -68.13 5.08
C ASN A 249 -36.66 -68.24 4.18
N ALA A 250 -36.82 -69.33 3.40
CA ALA A 250 -37.93 -69.52 2.48
C ALA A 250 -39.09 -70.21 3.16
N THR A 251 -40.29 -69.60 3.21
CA THR A 251 -41.53 -70.11 3.83
C THR A 251 -42.27 -71.12 3.00
N LYS A 252 -41.86 -71.45 1.79
CA LYS A 252 -42.46 -72.47 0.94
C LYS A 252 -41.36 -73.27 0.23
N ILE A 253 -41.25 -74.54 0.55
CA ILE A 253 -40.35 -75.50 -0.12
C ILE A 253 -41.22 -76.39 -0.99
N VAL A 254 -41.02 -76.33 -2.31
CA VAL A 254 -41.66 -77.28 -3.25
C VAL A 254 -40.66 -78.43 -3.48
N VAL A 255 -40.90 -79.62 -2.95
CA VAL A 255 -40.08 -80.79 -3.09
C VAL A 255 -40.61 -81.61 -4.25
N PRO A 256 -39.74 -81.95 -5.28
CA PRO A 256 -40.15 -82.84 -6.35
C PRO A 256 -40.57 -84.23 -5.79
N SER A 257 -41.52 -84.86 -6.43
CA SER A 257 -42.14 -86.17 -5.99
C SER A 257 -41.14 -87.30 -5.80
N ASP A 258 -40.05 -87.21 -6.53
CA ASP A 258 -38.97 -88.27 -6.51
C ASP A 258 -38.15 -88.26 -5.22
N LEU A 259 -38.17 -87.18 -4.44
CA LEU A 259 -37.47 -87.08 -3.16
C LEU A 259 -38.38 -87.32 -1.91
N GLN A 260 -39.66 -87.51 -2.09
CA GLN A 260 -40.60 -87.74 -0.99
C GLN A 260 -40.27 -88.96 -0.14
N GLY A 261 -39.69 -89.96 -0.74
CA GLY A 261 -39.24 -91.18 -0.02
C GLY A 261 -38.11 -90.90 0.98
N LEU A 262 -37.18 -90.06 0.64
CA LEU A 262 -36.06 -89.68 1.51
C LEU A 262 -36.49 -88.65 2.62
N ALA A 263 -37.43 -87.81 2.34
CA ALA A 263 -37.94 -86.79 3.33
C ALA A 263 -38.75 -87.59 4.43
N GLY A 264 -39.43 -88.66 4.09
CA GLY A 264 -40.16 -89.53 5.05
C GLY A 264 -39.20 -90.23 6.03
N LEU A 265 -38.02 -90.65 5.57
CA LEU A 265 -36.99 -91.27 6.42
C LEU A 265 -36.33 -90.22 7.36
N ALA A 266 -36.16 -89.00 6.92
CA ALA A 266 -35.59 -87.96 7.75
C ALA A 266 -36.50 -87.49 8.88
N THR A 267 -37.79 -87.52 8.66
CA THR A 267 -38.78 -87.24 9.69
C THR A 267 -38.94 -88.40 10.72
N SER A 268 -38.87 -89.59 10.29
CA SER A 268 -38.90 -90.78 11.20
C SER A 268 -37.61 -90.89 12.07
N LEU A 269 -36.47 -90.55 11.53
CA LEU A 269 -35.18 -90.42 12.29
C LEU A 269 -35.24 -89.28 13.34
N LYS A 270 -35.90 -88.18 13.04
CA LYS A 270 -36.05 -87.05 13.98
C LYS A 270 -36.99 -87.41 15.15
N GLU A 271 -37.95 -88.28 14.94
CA GLU A 271 -38.79 -88.73 15.99
C GLU A 271 -38.13 -89.71 16.92
N ILE A 272 -37.19 -90.57 16.37
CA ILE A 272 -36.43 -91.52 17.15
C ILE A 272 -35.37 -90.89 18.01
N ILE A 273 -34.81 -89.73 17.62
CA ILE A 273 -33.78 -88.94 18.37
C ILE A 273 -34.46 -88.08 19.45
N LYS A 274 -35.74 -87.92 19.49
CA LYS A 274 -36.46 -87.05 20.45
C LYS A 274 -37.06 -87.81 21.63
N GLU A 275 -36.81 -89.13 21.78
CA GLU A 275 -36.93 -89.86 22.98
C GLU A 275 -35.51 -90.05 23.58
#